data_3b59c711f9a05db22952380544bf1ff1
#
_entry.id   3b59c711f9a05db22952380544bf1ff1
#
_cell.length_a   1.000
_cell.length_b   1.000
_cell.length_c   1.000
_cell.angle_alpha   90.00
_cell.angle_beta   90.00
_cell.angle_gamma   90.00
#
_symmetry.space_group_name_H-M   'P 1'
#
loop_
_entity.id
_entity.type
_entity.pdbx_description
1 polymer ?
#
loop_
_entity_poly.entity_id
_entity_poly.type
_entity_poly.pdbx_seq_one_letter_code
_entity_poly.pdbx_strand_id
1 'polypeptide(L)'
;MLFRRPCSAVLVALLGIALVGVAACSSPTLLSTNAPSDAPSVDASLAEWGPRLTPVKEGAVSMAALPTDSLLYVSVLVRDGTLIQTIAQHGLIVWVDPAGQRRRTYGIQYPLGLRRQQAGRPSTRRASALEAVSLDALEVLRGDTLRRRIPARFSSGLRGAATLDPGSLICELAIPLDPSAKHGLPRALSSRPRLGLETPVPDAEPAPPESDDDLSVTERGGRQPERRRRSDRTQSPSPTQSKQPTLDLWVTFDATAP
;
A
#
# COMPACT_ATOMS: atom_id res chain seq x y z
N MET A 1 20.30 -34.36 63.76
CA MET A 1 20.98 -33.65 62.66
C MET A 1 20.10 -33.68 61.44
N LEU A 2 19.39 -32.57 61.12
CA LEU A 2 18.47 -32.47 59.97
C LEU A 2 19.15 -31.61 58.92
N PHE A 3 19.53 -32.20 57.81
CA PHE A 3 19.99 -31.47 56.60
C PHE A 3 18.76 -31.03 55.78
N ARG A 4 18.40 -29.74 55.85
CA ARG A 4 17.44 -29.13 54.94
C ARG A 4 18.12 -28.77 53.63
N ARG A 5 17.60 -29.31 52.53
CA ARG A 5 18.05 -29.03 51.14
C ARG A 5 17.35 -27.72 50.65
N PRO A 6 18.08 -26.65 50.26
CA PRO A 6 17.51 -25.50 49.62
C PRO A 6 17.77 -25.50 48.10
N CYS A 7 17.15 -26.41 47.33
CA CYS A 7 17.37 -26.48 45.89
C CYS A 7 16.16 -26.06 45.03
N SER A 8 14.97 -25.81 45.63
CA SER A 8 13.78 -25.54 44.83
C SER A 8 13.55 -24.07 44.52
N ALA A 9 14.13 -23.13 45.30
CA ALA A 9 13.90 -21.71 45.13
C ALA A 9 14.70 -21.08 43.95
N VAL A 10 15.85 -21.64 43.63
CA VAL A 10 16.73 -21.10 42.56
C VAL A 10 16.19 -21.44 41.13
N LEU A 11 15.52 -22.56 41.00
CA LEU A 11 15.00 -23.00 39.69
C LEU A 11 13.79 -22.15 39.22
N VAL A 12 12.97 -21.67 40.13
CA VAL A 12 11.79 -20.82 39.85
C VAL A 12 12.22 -19.41 39.46
N ALA A 13 13.30 -18.89 40.03
CA ALA A 13 13.81 -17.55 39.71
C ALA A 13 14.45 -17.48 38.31
N LEU A 14 15.07 -18.57 37.82
CA LEU A 14 15.66 -18.64 36.48
C LEU A 14 14.60 -18.77 35.37
N LEU A 15 13.44 -19.37 35.62
CA LEU A 15 12.36 -19.50 34.65
C LEU A 15 11.59 -18.18 34.46
N GLY A 16 11.57 -17.29 35.44
CA GLY A 16 10.92 -15.99 35.37
C GLY A 16 11.66 -14.94 34.53
N ILE A 17 12.96 -15.09 34.32
CA ILE A 17 13.79 -14.13 33.58
C ILE A 17 13.75 -14.42 32.04
N ALA A 18 13.40 -15.63 31.64
CA ALA A 18 13.37 -16.02 30.22
C ALA A 18 12.12 -15.52 29.45
N LEU A 19 11.08 -15.03 30.12
CA LEU A 19 9.83 -14.58 29.48
C LEU A 19 9.73 -13.06 29.20
N VAL A 20 10.72 -12.27 29.56
CA VAL A 20 10.68 -10.80 29.36
C VAL A 20 11.32 -10.33 28.05
N GLY A 21 11.81 -11.21 27.23
CA GLY A 21 12.77 -10.89 26.19
C GLY A 21 12.32 -10.95 24.73
N VAL A 22 11.05 -10.76 24.33
CA VAL A 22 10.77 -10.61 22.87
C VAL A 22 9.56 -9.67 22.64
N ALA A 23 9.58 -8.49 23.21
CA ALA A 23 8.90 -7.38 22.54
C ALA A 23 9.92 -6.81 21.54
N ALA A 24 10.02 -7.40 20.36
CA ALA A 24 10.68 -6.79 19.23
C ALA A 24 9.90 -5.52 18.88
N CYS A 25 10.23 -4.42 19.55
CA CYS A 25 9.81 -3.09 19.14
C CYS A 25 10.43 -2.85 17.76
N SER A 26 9.68 -3.12 16.70
CA SER A 26 10.04 -2.64 15.37
C SER A 26 10.05 -1.12 15.45
N SER A 27 11.24 -0.56 15.59
CA SER A 27 11.43 0.90 15.56
C SER A 27 10.87 1.40 14.23
N PRO A 28 10.07 2.48 14.24
CA PRO A 28 9.56 3.03 12.99
C PRO A 28 10.75 3.47 12.14
N THR A 29 10.75 3.10 10.86
CA THR A 29 11.76 3.56 9.92
C THR A 29 11.72 5.08 9.84
N LEU A 30 12.84 5.73 10.09
CA LEU A 30 13.01 7.17 9.99
C LEU A 30 13.58 7.50 8.61
N LEU A 31 12.87 8.32 7.83
CA LEU A 31 13.37 8.81 6.55
C LEU A 31 14.40 9.92 6.77
N SER A 32 15.45 9.92 5.96
CA SER A 32 16.40 11.02 5.89
C SER A 32 15.73 12.26 5.29
N THR A 33 15.92 13.41 5.94
CA THR A 33 15.33 14.69 5.53
C THR A 33 16.41 15.75 5.20
N ASN A 34 17.66 15.33 4.94
CA ASN A 34 18.70 16.24 4.57
C ASN A 34 18.28 17.08 3.35
N ALA A 35 18.02 18.36 3.58
CA ALA A 35 17.58 19.29 2.54
C ALA A 35 18.68 19.49 1.48
N PRO A 36 18.37 19.41 0.19
CA PRO A 36 19.25 19.92 -0.86
C PRO A 36 19.29 21.45 -0.79
N SER A 37 20.29 22.05 -1.43
CA SER A 37 20.34 23.51 -1.62
C SER A 37 19.14 24.02 -2.42
N ASP A 38 18.61 23.19 -3.31
CA ASP A 38 17.48 23.52 -4.19
C ASP A 38 16.32 22.55 -3.98
N ALA A 39 15.09 23.05 -4.15
CA ALA A 39 13.89 22.22 -4.08
C ALA A 39 13.90 21.18 -5.21
N PRO A 40 13.54 19.90 -4.95
CA PRO A 40 13.50 18.87 -5.97
C PRO A 40 12.50 19.19 -7.09
N SER A 41 12.84 18.78 -8.31
CA SER A 41 11.89 18.72 -9.41
C SER A 41 10.86 17.61 -9.17
N VAL A 42 9.67 17.71 -9.77
CA VAL A 42 8.68 16.64 -9.80
C VAL A 42 8.61 16.16 -11.24
N ASP A 43 9.52 15.28 -11.62
CA ASP A 43 9.69 14.81 -13.01
C ASP A 43 9.85 13.28 -13.12
N ALA A 44 9.73 12.57 -12.00
CA ALA A 44 9.95 11.13 -11.85
C ALA A 44 11.41 10.71 -12.11
N SER A 45 12.36 11.59 -11.80
CA SER A 45 13.80 11.32 -11.87
C SER A 45 14.37 11.08 -10.48
N LEU A 46 15.22 10.06 -10.34
CA LEU A 46 15.91 9.78 -9.07
C LEU A 46 17.20 10.59 -8.89
N ALA A 47 17.58 11.44 -9.84
CA ALA A 47 18.85 12.15 -9.81
C ALA A 47 19.02 12.99 -8.53
N GLU A 48 17.95 13.63 -8.07
CA GLU A 48 17.95 14.50 -6.89
C GLU A 48 17.77 13.73 -5.57
N TRP A 49 17.29 12.46 -5.65
CA TRP A 49 16.88 11.67 -4.51
C TRP A 49 17.89 10.61 -4.08
N GLY A 50 18.80 10.19 -4.96
CA GLY A 50 19.65 9.01 -4.80
C GLY A 50 20.10 8.70 -3.38
N PRO A 51 20.90 9.57 -2.71
CA PRO A 51 21.41 9.28 -1.36
C PRO A 51 20.37 9.43 -0.25
N ARG A 52 19.19 9.98 -0.54
CA ARG A 52 18.11 10.24 0.42
C ARG A 52 17.09 9.10 0.49
N LEU A 53 17.06 8.24 -0.52
CA LEU A 53 16.12 7.11 -0.55
C LEU A 53 16.45 6.11 0.55
N THR A 54 15.57 6.01 1.52
CA THR A 54 15.67 5.06 2.63
C THR A 54 14.87 3.80 2.30
N PRO A 55 15.47 2.60 2.33
CA PRO A 55 14.74 1.35 2.19
C PRO A 55 13.71 1.19 3.32
N VAL A 56 12.44 0.94 2.96
CA VAL A 56 11.34 0.82 3.93
C VAL A 56 10.69 -0.56 3.92
N LYS A 57 10.95 -1.36 2.89
CA LYS A 57 10.49 -2.75 2.78
C LYS A 57 11.55 -3.57 2.03
N GLU A 58 12.47 -4.23 2.76
CA GLU A 58 13.44 -5.25 2.30
C GLU A 58 13.98 -5.05 0.86
N GLY A 59 14.40 -3.83 0.52
CA GLY A 59 14.90 -3.48 -0.81
C GLY A 59 13.82 -3.36 -1.91
N ALA A 60 12.60 -3.81 -1.66
CA ALA A 60 11.50 -3.72 -2.63
C ALA A 60 10.95 -2.30 -2.76
N VAL A 61 10.95 -1.54 -1.68
CA VAL A 61 10.42 -0.16 -1.63
C VAL A 61 11.40 0.73 -0.89
N SER A 62 11.72 1.88 -1.50
CA SER A 62 12.47 2.95 -0.87
C SER A 62 11.67 4.25 -0.91
N MET A 63 11.83 5.10 0.08
CA MET A 63 11.14 6.39 0.19
C MET A 63 12.09 7.49 0.61
N ALA A 64 11.75 8.70 0.20
CA ALA A 64 12.32 9.93 0.74
C ALA A 64 11.20 10.94 0.98
N ALA A 65 11.39 11.81 1.97
CA ALA A 65 10.51 12.92 2.27
C ALA A 65 11.35 14.17 2.54
N LEU A 66 10.94 15.28 1.96
CA LEU A 66 11.62 16.55 2.14
C LEU A 66 10.60 17.65 2.40
N PRO A 67 10.41 18.08 3.63
CA PRO A 67 9.62 19.26 3.95
C PRO A 67 10.41 20.52 3.60
N THR A 68 9.74 21.50 3.01
CA THR A 68 10.20 22.88 2.84
C THR A 68 9.21 23.81 3.52
N ASP A 69 9.38 25.12 3.42
CA ASP A 69 8.47 26.09 4.03
C ASP A 69 7.02 25.97 3.50
N SER A 70 6.86 25.54 2.26
CA SER A 70 5.55 25.56 1.59
C SER A 70 5.08 24.21 1.05
N LEU A 71 5.99 23.28 0.80
CA LEU A 71 5.72 22.00 0.15
C LEU A 71 6.36 20.84 0.92
N LEU A 72 5.67 19.70 0.93
CA LEU A 72 6.26 18.41 1.26
C LEU A 72 6.52 17.66 -0.06
N TYR A 73 7.77 17.42 -0.35
CA TYR A 73 8.18 16.56 -1.45
C TYR A 73 8.30 15.12 -0.95
N VAL A 74 7.77 14.18 -1.74
CA VAL A 74 7.83 12.75 -1.45
C VAL A 74 8.27 12.02 -2.69
N SER A 75 9.28 11.16 -2.58
CA SER A 75 9.68 10.22 -3.62
C SER A 75 9.50 8.80 -3.14
N VAL A 76 8.95 7.95 -3.98
CA VAL A 76 8.75 6.51 -3.77
C VAL A 76 9.35 5.76 -4.93
N LEU A 77 10.25 4.84 -4.63
CA LEU A 77 10.84 3.90 -5.57
C LEU A 77 10.41 2.48 -5.23
N VAL A 78 9.77 1.80 -6.17
CA VAL A 78 9.41 0.38 -6.06
C VAL A 78 10.21 -0.42 -7.09
N ARG A 79 10.85 -1.53 -6.65
CA ARG A 79 11.66 -2.41 -7.51
C ARG A 79 11.14 -3.86 -7.59
N ASP A 80 10.11 -4.18 -6.85
CA ASP A 80 9.47 -5.49 -6.90
C ASP A 80 8.46 -5.54 -8.06
N GLY A 81 8.72 -6.39 -9.06
CA GLY A 81 7.90 -6.48 -10.26
C GLY A 81 6.44 -6.89 -9.98
N THR A 82 6.21 -7.75 -8.98
CA THR A 82 4.85 -8.19 -8.63
C THR A 82 4.08 -7.05 -7.97
N LEU A 83 4.75 -6.29 -7.11
CA LEU A 83 4.17 -5.11 -6.50
C LEU A 83 3.89 -4.01 -7.52
N ILE A 84 4.78 -3.81 -8.50
CA ILE A 84 4.57 -2.88 -9.62
C ILE A 84 3.32 -3.25 -10.41
N GLN A 85 3.11 -4.54 -10.71
CA GLN A 85 1.89 -5.01 -11.38
C GLN A 85 0.64 -4.76 -10.53
N THR A 86 0.72 -4.98 -9.21
CA THR A 86 -0.39 -4.69 -8.30
C THR A 86 -0.71 -3.19 -8.29
N ILE A 87 0.31 -2.33 -8.24
CA ILE A 87 0.13 -0.87 -8.31
C ILE A 87 -0.43 -0.44 -9.66
N ALA A 88 0.03 -1.01 -10.77
CA ALA A 88 -0.53 -0.74 -12.09
C ALA A 88 -2.03 -1.05 -12.17
N GLN A 89 -2.47 -2.08 -11.47
CA GLN A 89 -3.88 -2.48 -11.44
C GLN A 89 -4.73 -1.63 -10.49
N HIS A 90 -4.24 -1.39 -9.29
CA HIS A 90 -5.03 -0.82 -8.19
C HIS A 90 -4.65 0.61 -7.84
N GLY A 91 -3.46 1.07 -8.24
CA GLY A 91 -2.90 2.36 -7.86
C GLY A 91 -2.03 2.28 -6.60
N LEU A 92 -1.46 3.43 -6.26
CA LEU A 92 -0.66 3.65 -5.06
C LEU A 92 -1.23 4.84 -4.30
N ILE A 93 -1.48 4.69 -3.01
CA ILE A 93 -1.88 5.80 -2.15
C ILE A 93 -0.70 6.15 -1.26
N VAL A 94 -0.35 7.43 -1.26
CA VAL A 94 0.55 8.05 -0.28
C VAL A 94 -0.31 8.78 0.74
N TRP A 95 -0.35 8.26 1.96
CA TRP A 95 -1.00 8.90 3.09
C TRP A 95 -0.06 9.84 3.80
N VAL A 96 -0.54 11.01 4.20
CA VAL A 96 0.17 11.94 5.08
C VAL A 96 -0.64 12.09 6.36
N ASP A 97 -0.01 11.73 7.48
CA ASP A 97 -0.54 12.01 8.81
C ASP A 97 0.29 13.10 9.49
N PRO A 98 -0.16 14.34 9.45
CA PRO A 98 0.57 15.46 10.04
C PRO A 98 0.78 15.33 11.56
N ALA A 99 -0.09 14.58 12.25
CA ALA A 99 -0.02 14.39 13.70
C ALA A 99 0.86 13.21 14.14
N GLY A 100 1.29 12.36 13.20
CA GLY A 100 2.14 11.20 13.47
C GLY A 100 1.44 10.01 14.14
N GLN A 101 0.12 9.89 14.05
CA GLN A 101 -0.71 8.87 14.73
C GLN A 101 -1.07 7.68 13.83
N ARG A 102 -0.53 7.58 12.60
CA ARG A 102 -0.88 6.58 11.57
C ARG A 102 -2.34 6.66 11.12
N ARG A 103 -2.88 7.87 10.99
CA ARG A 103 -4.26 8.08 10.55
C ARG A 103 -4.32 8.36 9.06
N ARG A 104 -5.25 7.73 8.36
CA ARG A 104 -5.56 7.98 6.95
C ARG A 104 -6.42 9.23 6.79
N THR A 105 -5.88 10.41 7.14
CA THR A 105 -6.62 11.66 7.14
C THR A 105 -6.53 12.41 5.82
N TYR A 106 -5.35 12.36 5.18
CA TYR A 106 -5.08 12.97 3.90
C TYR A 106 -4.23 12.02 3.06
N GLY A 107 -4.69 11.74 1.86
CA GLY A 107 -4.01 10.83 0.96
C GLY A 107 -4.00 11.33 -0.48
N ILE A 108 -3.02 10.88 -1.23
CA ILE A 108 -2.93 11.11 -2.68
C ILE A 108 -2.78 9.75 -3.34
N GLN A 109 -3.74 9.39 -4.18
CA GLN A 109 -3.64 8.20 -5.01
C GLN A 109 -2.99 8.57 -6.34
N TYR A 110 -1.78 8.06 -6.57
CA TYR A 110 -1.02 8.26 -7.80
C TYR A 110 0.09 7.22 -7.94
N PRO A 111 0.18 6.48 -9.08
CA PRO A 111 -0.81 6.43 -10.16
C PRO A 111 -2.17 5.90 -9.69
N LEU A 112 -3.24 6.15 -10.49
CA LEU A 112 -4.60 5.77 -10.11
C LEU A 112 -4.89 4.27 -10.24
N GLY A 113 -4.11 3.54 -11.04
CA GLY A 113 -4.36 2.15 -11.40
C GLY A 113 -5.49 1.97 -12.44
N LEU A 114 -5.41 0.88 -13.19
CA LEU A 114 -6.34 0.59 -14.30
C LEU A 114 -7.78 0.44 -13.84
N ARG A 115 -8.03 -0.26 -12.75
CA ARG A 115 -9.38 -0.48 -12.24
C ARG A 115 -10.10 0.83 -11.95
N ARG A 116 -9.38 1.82 -11.43
CA ARG A 116 -9.93 3.13 -11.11
C ARG A 116 -10.16 3.98 -12.36
N GLN A 117 -9.31 3.84 -13.38
CA GLN A 117 -9.43 4.55 -14.63
C GLN A 117 -10.56 4.02 -15.51
N GLN A 118 -10.81 2.71 -15.46
CA GLN A 118 -11.80 2.00 -16.26
C GLN A 118 -13.19 1.94 -15.61
N ALA A 119 -13.36 2.44 -14.41
CA ALA A 119 -14.66 2.49 -13.75
C ALA A 119 -15.67 3.21 -14.66
N GLY A 120 -16.60 2.45 -15.25
CA GLY A 120 -17.61 2.95 -16.18
C GLY A 120 -17.24 2.90 -17.68
N ARG A 121 -16.13 2.27 -18.09
CA ARG A 121 -15.78 2.06 -19.50
C ARG A 121 -15.68 0.56 -19.83
N PRO A 122 -16.26 0.09 -20.94
CA PRO A 122 -16.05 -1.28 -21.40
C PRO A 122 -14.58 -1.49 -21.79
N SER A 123 -13.95 -2.54 -21.30
CA SER A 123 -12.55 -2.87 -21.57
C SER A 123 -12.40 -3.44 -22.96
N THR A 124 -11.86 -2.68 -23.90
CA THR A 124 -11.66 -3.09 -25.30
C THR A 124 -10.21 -3.17 -25.73
N ARG A 125 -9.24 -3.54 -24.91
CA ARG A 125 -7.92 -3.96 -25.42
C ARG A 125 -7.03 -4.55 -24.31
N ARG A 126 -6.37 -5.68 -24.64
CA ARG A 126 -5.23 -6.23 -23.88
C ARG A 126 -3.95 -5.43 -24.21
N ALA A 127 -3.87 -4.17 -23.81
CA ALA A 127 -2.57 -3.53 -23.61
C ALA A 127 -1.94 -4.12 -22.34
N SER A 128 -0.61 -4.15 -22.24
CA SER A 128 0.02 -4.52 -20.97
C SER A 128 -0.50 -3.58 -19.88
N ALA A 129 -0.73 -4.10 -18.68
CA ALA A 129 -1.29 -3.28 -17.59
C ALA A 129 -0.46 -2.01 -17.36
N LEU A 130 0.85 -2.07 -17.56
CA LEU A 130 1.78 -0.95 -17.38
C LEU A 130 1.58 0.16 -18.42
N GLU A 131 1.41 -0.19 -19.70
CA GLU A 131 1.23 0.80 -20.77
C GLU A 131 -0.14 1.49 -20.75
N ALA A 132 -1.13 0.86 -20.14
CA ALA A 132 -2.48 1.39 -20.10
C ALA A 132 -2.74 2.33 -18.92
N VAL A 133 -1.82 2.42 -17.92
CA VAL A 133 -1.96 3.33 -16.79
C VAL A 133 -1.74 4.76 -17.22
N SER A 134 -2.80 5.61 -17.11
CA SER A 134 -2.65 7.04 -17.32
C SER A 134 -2.01 7.70 -16.10
N LEU A 135 -1.01 8.54 -16.35
CA LEU A 135 -0.29 9.33 -15.36
C LEU A 135 -0.74 10.81 -15.37
N ASP A 136 -1.83 11.14 -16.09
CA ASP A 136 -2.27 12.51 -16.28
C ASP A 136 -3.09 13.07 -15.12
N ALA A 137 -3.58 12.20 -14.24
CA ALA A 137 -4.44 12.58 -13.13
C ALA A 137 -4.06 11.86 -11.84
N LEU A 138 -4.33 12.51 -10.72
CA LEU A 138 -4.25 11.95 -9.37
C LEU A 138 -5.57 12.16 -8.63
N GLU A 139 -5.79 11.43 -7.53
CA GLU A 139 -6.93 11.65 -6.63
C GLU A 139 -6.44 12.10 -5.26
N VAL A 140 -7.05 13.18 -4.76
CA VAL A 140 -6.90 13.64 -3.38
C VAL A 140 -7.97 12.96 -2.53
N LEU A 141 -7.55 12.34 -1.43
CA LEU A 141 -8.40 11.66 -0.47
C LEU A 141 -8.43 12.45 0.84
N ARG A 142 -9.60 12.61 1.42
CA ARG A 142 -9.77 13.16 2.77
C ARG A 142 -10.61 12.18 3.58
N GLY A 143 -9.94 11.45 4.47
CA GLY A 143 -10.52 10.28 5.12
C GLY A 143 -10.93 9.20 4.10
N ASP A 144 -11.88 8.36 4.48
CA ASP A 144 -12.31 7.21 3.65
C ASP A 144 -13.36 7.59 2.59
N THR A 145 -14.00 8.76 2.70
CA THR A 145 -15.22 9.08 1.94
C THR A 145 -15.03 10.12 0.85
N LEU A 146 -14.16 11.11 1.05
CA LEU A 146 -14.02 12.19 0.08
C LEU A 146 -12.85 11.92 -0.88
N ARG A 147 -13.18 11.75 -2.16
CA ARG A 147 -12.22 11.58 -3.25
C ARG A 147 -12.43 12.65 -4.30
N ARG A 148 -11.34 13.30 -4.71
CA ARG A 148 -11.38 14.32 -5.75
C ARG A 148 -10.27 14.10 -6.77
N ARG A 149 -10.66 13.86 -8.01
CA ARG A 149 -9.73 13.72 -9.13
C ARG A 149 -9.30 15.09 -9.65
N ILE A 150 -8.00 15.24 -9.89
CA ILE A 150 -7.41 16.46 -10.45
C ILE A 150 -6.28 16.08 -11.43
N PRO A 151 -5.92 16.97 -12.37
CA PRO A 151 -4.74 16.76 -13.21
C PRO A 151 -3.46 16.60 -12.36
N ALA A 152 -2.57 15.66 -12.72
CA ALA A 152 -1.33 15.42 -11.99
C ALA A 152 -0.36 16.61 -12.05
N ARG A 153 -0.40 17.36 -13.15
CA ARG A 153 0.36 18.62 -13.34
C ARG A 153 -0.53 19.82 -13.08
N PHE A 154 -0.93 20.00 -11.83
CA PHE A 154 -1.79 21.10 -11.46
C PHE A 154 -0.99 22.31 -10.94
N SER A 155 -1.35 23.51 -11.38
CA SER A 155 -0.61 24.75 -11.08
C SER A 155 -0.75 25.26 -9.64
N SER A 156 -1.61 24.67 -8.81
CA SER A 156 -1.93 25.13 -7.45
C SER A 156 -1.06 24.50 -6.34
N GLY A 157 0.17 24.11 -6.67
CA GLY A 157 1.13 23.56 -5.70
C GLY A 157 1.15 22.03 -5.60
N LEU A 158 -0.01 21.33 -5.62
CA LEU A 158 -0.05 19.88 -5.65
C LEU A 158 0.32 19.36 -7.04
N ARG A 159 1.40 18.60 -7.12
CA ARG A 159 1.91 18.02 -8.37
C ARG A 159 2.30 16.58 -8.16
N GLY A 160 2.21 15.77 -9.22
CA GLY A 160 2.68 14.39 -9.25
C GLY A 160 3.34 14.07 -10.57
N ALA A 161 4.43 13.32 -10.54
CA ALA A 161 5.06 12.70 -11.69
C ALA A 161 5.35 11.23 -11.37
N ALA A 162 5.20 10.36 -12.35
CA ALA A 162 5.58 8.95 -12.20
C ALA A 162 6.11 8.38 -13.51
N THR A 163 7.01 7.41 -13.36
CA THR A 163 7.47 6.52 -14.43
C THR A 163 7.19 5.10 -13.98
N LEU A 164 6.56 4.32 -14.84
CA LEU A 164 6.12 2.96 -14.55
C LEU A 164 6.66 2.01 -15.61
N ASP A 165 7.72 1.29 -15.26
CA ASP A 165 8.39 0.31 -16.08
C ASP A 165 8.30 -1.10 -15.45
N PRO A 166 8.57 -2.19 -16.20
CA PRO A 166 8.52 -3.56 -15.65
C PRO A 166 9.46 -3.79 -14.46
N GLY A 167 10.57 -3.06 -14.39
CA GLY A 167 11.60 -3.21 -13.35
C GLY A 167 11.59 -2.13 -12.27
N SER A 168 10.84 -1.04 -12.46
CA SER A 168 10.77 0.05 -11.48
C SER A 168 9.52 0.91 -11.63
N LEU A 169 9.02 1.37 -10.50
CA LEU A 169 8.08 2.48 -10.40
C LEU A 169 8.77 3.59 -9.62
N ILE A 170 8.84 4.77 -10.21
CA ILE A 170 9.21 6.00 -9.52
C ILE A 170 7.95 6.85 -9.43
N CYS A 171 7.64 7.34 -8.24
CA CYS A 171 6.49 8.22 -8.01
C CYS A 171 6.96 9.40 -7.16
N GLU A 172 6.73 10.60 -7.64
CA GLU A 172 7.08 11.85 -6.97
C GLU A 172 5.86 12.72 -6.78
N LEU A 173 5.77 13.33 -5.63
CA LEU A 173 4.69 14.24 -5.24
C LEU A 173 5.27 15.49 -4.62
N ALA A 174 4.69 16.64 -4.95
CA ALA A 174 4.84 17.89 -4.18
C ALA A 174 3.47 18.24 -3.61
N ILE A 175 3.38 18.35 -2.28
CA ILE A 175 2.13 18.49 -1.52
C ILE A 175 2.18 19.83 -0.79
N PRO A 176 1.21 20.75 -0.99
CA PRO A 176 1.16 21.99 -0.27
C PRO A 176 0.98 21.77 1.24
N LEU A 177 1.82 22.43 2.04
CA LEU A 177 1.75 22.37 3.50
C LEU A 177 0.68 23.32 4.07
N ASP A 178 0.37 24.39 3.35
CA ASP A 178 -0.62 25.37 3.78
C ASP A 178 -2.03 24.77 3.80
N PRO A 179 -2.72 24.71 4.97
CA PRO A 179 -4.07 24.21 5.06
C PRO A 179 -5.11 25.04 4.27
N SER A 180 -4.80 26.31 3.98
CA SER A 180 -5.66 27.19 3.16
C SER A 180 -5.51 26.96 1.66
N ALA A 181 -4.44 26.30 1.23
CA ALA A 181 -4.23 25.95 -0.16
C ALA A 181 -5.29 24.94 -0.63
N LYS A 182 -5.73 25.08 -1.89
CA LYS A 182 -6.83 24.28 -2.46
C LYS A 182 -6.72 22.77 -2.27
N HIS A 183 -5.51 22.23 -2.20
CA HIS A 183 -5.22 20.83 -2.00
C HIS A 183 -4.13 20.64 -0.93
N GLY A 184 -4.03 21.58 0.00
CA GLY A 184 -3.08 21.55 1.09
C GLY A 184 -3.41 20.51 2.16
N LEU A 185 -2.45 20.26 3.03
CA LEU A 185 -2.65 19.41 4.20
C LEU A 185 -3.74 19.98 5.11
N PRO A 186 -4.52 19.14 5.81
CA PRO A 186 -5.60 19.62 6.68
C PRO A 186 -5.11 20.38 7.92
N ARG A 187 -3.82 20.27 8.23
CA ARG A 187 -3.14 20.95 9.37
C ARG A 187 -1.64 21.00 9.15
N ALA A 188 -0.95 21.83 9.92
CA ALA A 188 0.50 21.87 9.95
C ALA A 188 1.11 20.52 10.38
N LEU A 189 2.33 20.25 9.93
CA LEU A 189 3.09 19.08 10.33
C LEU A 189 3.52 19.22 11.79
N SER A 190 3.43 18.11 12.55
CA SER A 190 4.14 17.97 13.84
C SER A 190 5.64 17.80 13.57
N SER A 191 6.47 17.77 14.63
CA SER A 191 7.91 17.50 14.50
C SER A 191 8.20 16.11 13.93
N ARG A 192 7.31 15.14 14.13
CA ARG A 192 7.44 13.75 13.65
C ARG A 192 6.18 13.26 12.95
N PRO A 193 5.85 13.81 11.79
CA PRO A 193 4.72 13.35 11.01
C PRO A 193 5.02 11.97 10.41
N ARG A 194 4.00 11.34 9.83
CA ARG A 194 4.14 10.03 9.19
C ARG A 194 3.65 10.02 7.77
N LEU A 195 4.32 9.21 6.96
CA LEU A 195 3.86 8.82 5.63
C LEU A 195 3.43 7.36 5.66
N GLY A 196 2.31 7.06 5.02
CA GLY A 196 1.83 5.71 4.75
C GLY A 196 1.87 5.41 3.27
N LEU A 197 2.20 4.17 2.91
CA LEU A 197 2.02 3.66 1.56
C LEU A 197 0.98 2.53 1.58
N GLU A 198 0.02 2.61 0.66
CA GLU A 198 -1.05 1.63 0.55
C GLU A 198 -1.34 1.31 -0.92
N THR A 199 -1.52 0.02 -1.23
CA THR A 199 -2.16 -0.42 -2.47
C THR A 199 -3.63 -0.70 -2.18
N PRO A 200 -4.59 0.06 -2.74
CA PRO A 200 -6.01 -0.10 -2.46
C PRO A 200 -6.58 -1.32 -3.18
N VAL A 201 -6.15 -2.51 -2.78
CA VAL A 201 -6.72 -3.76 -3.30
C VAL A 201 -8.09 -3.94 -2.67
N PRO A 202 -9.17 -4.09 -3.45
CA PRO A 202 -10.48 -4.41 -2.91
C PRO A 202 -10.40 -5.71 -2.10
N ASP A 203 -11.06 -5.74 -0.95
CA ASP A 203 -11.30 -7.00 -0.26
C ASP A 203 -11.91 -7.99 -1.25
N ALA A 204 -11.45 -9.24 -1.21
CA ALA A 204 -12.04 -10.28 -2.05
C ALA A 204 -13.54 -10.29 -1.79
N GLU A 205 -14.34 -10.09 -2.84
CA GLU A 205 -15.79 -10.19 -2.74
C GLU A 205 -16.12 -11.54 -2.07
N PRO A 206 -16.88 -11.55 -0.96
CA PRO A 206 -17.21 -12.81 -0.30
C PRO A 206 -17.77 -13.75 -1.36
N ALA A 207 -17.23 -14.96 -1.42
CA ALA A 207 -17.73 -15.98 -2.34
C ALA A 207 -19.25 -16.02 -2.24
N PRO A 208 -19.99 -15.99 -3.37
CA PRO A 208 -21.43 -16.10 -3.32
C PRO A 208 -21.76 -17.33 -2.47
N PRO A 209 -22.73 -17.24 -1.55
CA PRO A 209 -23.13 -18.38 -0.73
C PRO A 209 -23.35 -19.55 -1.69
N GLU A 210 -22.66 -20.65 -1.43
CA GLU A 210 -22.94 -21.90 -2.16
C GLU A 210 -24.43 -22.12 -2.01
N SER A 211 -25.13 -22.02 -3.14
CA SER A 211 -26.58 -22.30 -3.16
C SER A 211 -26.70 -23.77 -2.88
N ASP A 212 -27.04 -24.12 -1.64
CA ASP A 212 -27.54 -25.44 -1.26
C ASP A 212 -28.91 -25.64 -1.93
N ASP A 213 -28.92 -25.64 -3.27
CA ASP A 213 -30.05 -26.14 -4.04
C ASP A 213 -30.02 -27.67 -4.06
N ASP A 214 -30.03 -28.25 -2.85
CA ASP A 214 -30.51 -29.61 -2.64
C ASP A 214 -32.04 -29.59 -2.51
N LEU A 215 -32.70 -29.11 -3.57
CA LEU A 215 -34.12 -29.35 -3.74
C LEU A 215 -34.29 -30.77 -4.24
N SER A 216 -34.44 -31.68 -3.31
CA SER A 216 -35.04 -32.98 -3.50
C SER A 216 -36.36 -32.85 -4.28
N VAL A 217 -36.30 -33.02 -5.62
CA VAL A 217 -37.50 -33.24 -6.43
C VAL A 217 -37.87 -34.70 -6.31
N THR A 218 -38.88 -34.91 -5.51
CA THR A 218 -39.67 -36.13 -5.34
C THR A 218 -40.13 -36.70 -6.70
N GLU A 219 -39.90 -37.98 -6.86
CA GLU A 219 -40.34 -38.93 -7.87
C GLU A 219 -41.60 -38.58 -8.66
N ARG A 220 -41.48 -38.74 -9.98
CA ARG A 220 -42.53 -39.47 -10.75
C ARG A 220 -41.94 -40.13 -12.01
N GLY A 221 -41.91 -41.42 -11.97
CA GLY A 221 -41.97 -42.46 -12.96
C GLY A 221 -41.70 -42.17 -14.44
N GLY A 222 -40.70 -42.86 -15.01
CA GLY A 222 -40.52 -42.96 -16.45
C GLY A 222 -39.29 -43.81 -16.78
N ARG A 223 -39.53 -45.09 -17.08
CA ARG A 223 -38.52 -46.05 -17.58
C ARG A 223 -37.89 -45.56 -18.86
N GLN A 224 -36.57 -45.57 -18.98
CA GLN A 224 -35.86 -46.09 -20.17
C GLN A 224 -34.31 -46.09 -19.97
N PRO A 225 -33.54 -46.85 -20.82
CA PRO A 225 -32.37 -47.59 -20.30
C PRO A 225 -31.00 -46.98 -20.67
N GLU A 226 -30.02 -47.40 -19.87
CA GLU A 226 -28.60 -47.56 -20.14
C GLU A 226 -27.96 -46.83 -21.33
N ARG A 227 -27.21 -45.79 -21.07
CA ARG A 227 -25.93 -45.57 -21.74
C ARG A 227 -24.89 -45.09 -20.66
N ARG A 228 -24.09 -46.07 -20.23
CA ARG A 228 -22.83 -45.81 -19.51
C ARG A 228 -21.94 -44.88 -20.33
N ARG A 229 -21.80 -43.62 -19.94
CA ARG A 229 -20.63 -42.84 -20.21
C ARG A 229 -20.01 -42.44 -18.87
N ARG A 230 -18.99 -43.19 -18.50
CA ARG A 230 -18.01 -42.83 -17.51
C ARG A 230 -17.36 -41.55 -17.98
N SER A 231 -17.81 -40.42 -17.48
CA SER A 231 -17.05 -39.16 -17.54
C SER A 231 -16.24 -39.12 -16.24
N ASP A 232 -15.01 -39.60 -16.33
CA ASP A 232 -13.98 -39.25 -15.34
C ASP A 232 -13.83 -37.72 -15.38
N ARG A 233 -14.64 -37.07 -14.57
CA ARG A 233 -14.50 -35.64 -14.30
C ARG A 233 -13.38 -35.53 -13.28
N THR A 234 -12.14 -35.56 -13.77
CA THR A 234 -10.98 -35.11 -13.03
C THR A 234 -11.31 -33.71 -12.53
N GLN A 235 -11.65 -33.57 -11.25
CA GLN A 235 -11.73 -32.27 -10.59
C GLN A 235 -10.36 -31.67 -10.67
N SER A 236 -10.15 -30.77 -11.62
CA SER A 236 -8.97 -29.90 -11.65
C SER A 236 -8.95 -29.13 -10.33
N PRO A 237 -7.87 -29.18 -9.56
CA PRO A 237 -7.79 -28.41 -8.33
C PRO A 237 -8.01 -26.94 -8.69
N SER A 238 -8.95 -26.31 -8.00
CA SER A 238 -9.20 -24.86 -8.14
C SER A 238 -7.87 -24.14 -8.01
N PRO A 239 -7.54 -23.20 -8.92
CA PRO A 239 -6.29 -22.48 -8.84
C PRO A 239 -6.26 -21.75 -7.50
N THR A 240 -5.33 -22.13 -6.64
CA THR A 240 -5.04 -21.43 -5.39
C THR A 240 -4.84 -19.96 -5.75
N GLN A 241 -5.77 -19.10 -5.38
CA GLN A 241 -5.64 -17.67 -5.59
C GLN A 241 -4.41 -17.21 -4.82
N SER A 242 -3.29 -17.04 -5.52
CA SER A 242 -2.08 -16.49 -4.93
C SER A 242 -2.41 -15.09 -4.44
N LYS A 243 -2.33 -14.88 -3.12
CA LYS A 243 -2.57 -13.59 -2.48
C LYS A 243 -1.64 -12.55 -3.13
N GLN A 244 -2.22 -11.57 -3.81
CA GLN A 244 -1.47 -10.50 -4.44
C GLN A 244 -0.68 -9.72 -3.37
N PRO A 245 0.60 -9.40 -3.58
CA PRO A 245 1.37 -8.62 -2.64
C PRO A 245 0.76 -7.22 -2.51
N THR A 246 0.53 -6.80 -1.29
CA THR A 246 -0.04 -5.49 -0.96
C THR A 246 0.95 -4.64 -0.18
N LEU A 247 0.80 -3.33 -0.28
CA LEU A 247 1.46 -2.37 0.61
C LEU A 247 0.46 -1.89 1.66
N ASP A 248 0.89 -1.89 2.90
CA ASP A 248 0.32 -1.16 4.02
C ASP A 248 1.44 -0.92 5.01
N LEU A 249 2.16 0.16 4.84
CA LEU A 249 3.31 0.49 5.69
C LEU A 249 3.31 1.95 6.09
N TRP A 250 3.93 2.26 7.23
CA TRP A 250 4.05 3.60 7.75
C TRP A 250 5.50 3.88 8.16
N VAL A 251 5.99 5.05 7.76
CA VAL A 251 7.31 5.56 8.10
C VAL A 251 7.19 6.92 8.79
N THR A 252 8.22 7.31 9.52
CA THR A 252 8.30 8.62 10.17
C THR A 252 9.35 9.47 9.45
N PHE A 253 9.18 10.77 9.42
CA PHE A 253 10.22 11.70 8.97
C PHE A 253 10.31 12.89 9.93
N ASP A 254 11.42 13.60 9.91
CA ASP A 254 11.62 14.79 10.72
C ASP A 254 11.17 16.02 9.92
N ALA A 255 10.18 16.75 10.42
CA ALA A 255 9.70 17.97 9.76
C ALA A 255 10.41 19.23 10.25
N THR A 256 11.33 19.10 11.22
CA THR A 256 12.08 20.24 11.78
C THR A 256 13.46 20.41 11.16
N ALA A 257 13.83 19.55 10.19
CA ALA A 257 15.07 19.71 9.45
C ALA A 257 15.02 21.02 8.65
N PRO A 258 16.08 21.84 8.75
CA PRO A 258 16.14 23.16 8.11
C PRO A 258 16.17 23.07 6.60
#